data_6367187616cbafa98cc6c17d83c10bfc
#
_entry.id   6367187616cbafa98cc6c17d83c10bfc
#
_cell.length_a   1.000
_cell.length_b   1.000
_cell.length_c   1.000
_cell.angle_alpha   90.00
_cell.angle_beta   90.00
_cell.angle_gamma   90.00
#
_symmetry.space_group_name_H-M   'P 1'
#
loop_
_entity.id
_entity.type
_entity.pdbx_description
1 polymer ?
#
loop_
_entity_poly.entity_id
_entity_poly.type
_entity_poly.pdbx_seq_one_letter_code
_entity_poly.pdbx_strand_id
1 'polypeptide(L)'
;MSAQNLPYAPAQLAADLRALGVAPGGVVMLHASVKAVGPVLGGPNTILQSLFDVLAPSGTLLMYAGWQDLPDFLAELSPEAQAHYSAHHPPFDPATARAVRDNSVLAEFLRTWPGTRRSENPEASMVARGAQAESLTRDHPLDYGYGVGSPLARLVAARGQVLLLGSPLDRVTLLHHAESLARLRHKNVIHYTCPFLRDGRTVWLPIEDLDTGDPHDAYTFEEIVGAYLALGRGRRGRVGDANTVLLDAADLTTFAVAWLEARFGPDQ
;
A
#
# COMPACT_ATOMS: atom_id res chain seq x y z
N MET A 1 3.34 -37.90 -19.34
CA MET A 1 2.88 -36.56 -19.77
C MET A 1 2.29 -35.88 -18.53
N SER A 2 3.01 -34.96 -17.91
CA SER A 2 2.48 -34.17 -16.77
C SER A 2 1.26 -33.38 -17.25
N ALA A 3 0.17 -33.44 -16.48
CA ALA A 3 -0.96 -32.55 -16.71
C ALA A 3 -0.43 -31.12 -16.76
N GLN A 4 -0.48 -30.47 -17.93
CA GLN A 4 -0.17 -29.04 -18.04
C GLN A 4 -1.22 -28.32 -17.21
N ASN A 5 -0.83 -27.70 -16.10
CA ASN A 5 -1.71 -26.83 -15.36
C ASN A 5 -2.13 -25.70 -16.32
N LEU A 6 -3.40 -25.69 -16.71
CA LEU A 6 -3.95 -24.62 -17.54
C LEU A 6 -3.90 -23.30 -16.78
N PRO A 7 -3.58 -22.18 -17.47
CA PRO A 7 -3.64 -20.86 -16.85
C PRO A 7 -5.05 -20.55 -16.30
N TYR A 8 -5.11 -19.89 -15.16
CA TYR A 8 -6.36 -19.47 -14.54
C TYR A 8 -7.13 -18.49 -15.44
N ALA A 9 -8.42 -18.77 -15.60
CA ALA A 9 -9.33 -17.88 -16.30
C ALA A 9 -9.82 -16.75 -15.36
N PRO A 10 -10.24 -15.57 -15.91
CA PRO A 10 -10.77 -14.46 -15.10
C PRO A 10 -11.90 -14.87 -14.16
N ALA A 11 -12.83 -15.69 -14.64
CA ALA A 11 -13.98 -16.16 -13.85
C ALA A 11 -13.58 -17.02 -12.64
N GLN A 12 -12.49 -17.78 -12.74
CA GLN A 12 -11.98 -18.58 -11.62
C GLN A 12 -11.41 -17.69 -10.54
N LEU A 13 -10.56 -16.72 -10.90
CA LEU A 13 -9.99 -15.76 -9.94
C LEU A 13 -11.10 -14.94 -9.25
N ALA A 14 -12.11 -14.51 -10.01
CA ALA A 14 -13.25 -13.78 -9.45
C ALA A 14 -14.09 -14.65 -8.49
N ALA A 15 -14.27 -15.93 -8.79
CA ALA A 15 -14.95 -16.88 -7.90
C ALA A 15 -14.16 -17.10 -6.60
N ASP A 16 -12.85 -17.27 -6.68
CA ASP A 16 -11.96 -17.44 -5.52
C ASP A 16 -12.00 -16.19 -4.62
N LEU A 17 -11.91 -14.99 -5.20
CA LEU A 17 -11.99 -13.71 -4.48
C LEU A 17 -13.33 -13.56 -3.74
N ARG A 18 -14.45 -13.92 -4.37
CA ARG A 18 -15.77 -13.90 -3.72
C ARG A 18 -15.86 -14.92 -2.60
N ALA A 19 -15.36 -16.13 -2.82
CA ALA A 19 -15.33 -17.19 -1.81
C ALA A 19 -14.49 -16.80 -0.60
N LEU A 20 -13.39 -16.06 -0.80
CA LEU A 20 -12.58 -15.49 0.28
C LEU A 20 -13.34 -14.40 1.06
N GLY A 21 -14.32 -13.73 0.44
CA GLY A 21 -15.16 -12.72 1.08
C GLY A 21 -14.80 -11.29 0.71
N VAL A 22 -14.17 -11.08 -0.45
CA VAL A 22 -14.03 -9.73 -1.01
C VAL A 22 -15.44 -9.17 -1.28
N ALA A 23 -15.75 -8.04 -0.63
CA ALA A 23 -17.10 -7.49 -0.64
C ALA A 23 -17.37 -6.67 -1.91
N PRO A 24 -18.44 -6.95 -2.65
CA PRO A 24 -18.88 -6.08 -3.74
C PRO A 24 -19.17 -4.66 -3.21
N GLY A 25 -18.80 -3.65 -3.97
CA GLY A 25 -19.01 -2.25 -3.58
C GLY A 25 -18.06 -1.73 -2.50
N GLY A 26 -17.23 -2.61 -1.90
CA GLY A 26 -16.28 -2.26 -0.86
C GLY A 26 -15.02 -1.57 -1.38
N VAL A 27 -14.20 -1.09 -0.44
CA VAL A 27 -12.84 -0.61 -0.70
C VAL A 27 -11.85 -1.71 -0.33
N VAL A 28 -10.98 -2.09 -1.26
CA VAL A 28 -9.94 -3.10 -1.03
C VAL A 28 -8.57 -2.52 -1.30
N MET A 29 -7.69 -2.57 -0.31
CA MET A 29 -6.26 -2.34 -0.49
C MET A 29 -5.59 -3.67 -0.83
N LEU A 30 -4.86 -3.70 -1.95
CA LEU A 30 -4.21 -4.89 -2.48
C LEU A 30 -2.70 -4.86 -2.27
N HIS A 31 -2.16 -5.93 -1.69
CA HIS A 31 -0.77 -6.32 -1.78
C HIS A 31 -0.69 -7.65 -2.52
N ALA A 32 0.13 -7.74 -3.57
CA ALA A 32 0.09 -8.90 -4.44
C ALA A 32 1.45 -9.36 -4.94
N SER A 33 1.62 -10.67 -4.99
CA SER A 33 2.65 -11.34 -5.76
C SER A 33 2.02 -12.01 -6.99
N VAL A 34 2.20 -11.40 -8.16
CA VAL A 34 1.69 -11.97 -9.43
C VAL A 34 2.21 -13.39 -9.65
N LYS A 35 3.48 -13.62 -9.29
CA LYS A 35 4.11 -14.96 -9.43
C LYS A 35 3.42 -16.02 -8.57
N ALA A 36 2.95 -15.65 -7.38
CA ALA A 36 2.28 -16.58 -6.47
C ALA A 36 0.90 -17.01 -6.98
N VAL A 37 0.22 -16.18 -7.77
CA VAL A 37 -1.10 -16.52 -8.35
C VAL A 37 -0.99 -17.68 -9.36
N GLY A 38 0.19 -17.91 -9.90
CA GLY A 38 0.41 -18.90 -10.95
C GLY A 38 0.14 -18.36 -12.36
N PRO A 39 0.09 -19.23 -13.38
CA PRO A 39 -0.21 -18.83 -14.74
C PRO A 39 -1.64 -18.30 -14.86
N VAL A 40 -1.80 -17.09 -15.43
CA VAL A 40 -3.10 -16.44 -15.65
C VAL A 40 -3.27 -16.07 -17.12
N LEU A 41 -4.40 -16.39 -17.70
CA LEU A 41 -4.75 -15.96 -19.07
C LEU A 41 -4.80 -14.43 -19.10
N GLY A 42 -4.00 -13.78 -19.97
CA GLY A 42 -3.90 -12.31 -20.04
C GLY A 42 -3.04 -11.68 -18.94
N GLY A 43 -2.44 -12.47 -18.04
CA GLY A 43 -1.42 -12.01 -17.08
C GLY A 43 -1.92 -11.01 -16.05
N PRO A 44 -1.08 -10.02 -15.64
CA PRO A 44 -1.39 -9.06 -14.57
C PRO A 44 -2.69 -8.26 -14.78
N ASN A 45 -2.99 -7.90 -16.02
CA ASN A 45 -4.23 -7.17 -16.35
C ASN A 45 -5.48 -7.97 -15.96
N THR A 46 -5.46 -9.28 -16.16
CA THR A 46 -6.58 -10.15 -15.79
C THR A 46 -6.78 -10.24 -14.28
N ILE A 47 -5.71 -10.22 -13.50
CA ILE A 47 -5.81 -10.19 -12.03
C ILE A 47 -6.53 -8.90 -11.60
N LEU A 48 -6.13 -7.74 -12.15
CA LEU A 48 -6.79 -6.46 -11.85
C LEU A 48 -8.25 -6.46 -12.34
N GLN A 49 -8.51 -6.96 -13.54
CA GLN A 49 -9.87 -7.02 -14.08
C GLN A 49 -10.77 -7.90 -13.21
N SER A 50 -10.29 -9.05 -12.74
CA SER A 50 -11.05 -9.92 -11.85
C SER A 50 -11.41 -9.24 -10.52
N LEU A 51 -10.51 -8.40 -9.98
CA LEU A 51 -10.80 -7.58 -8.81
C LEU A 51 -11.84 -6.51 -9.10
N PHE A 52 -11.74 -5.82 -10.24
CA PHE A 52 -12.75 -4.83 -10.64
C PHE A 52 -14.12 -5.46 -10.80
N ASP A 53 -14.21 -6.65 -11.42
CA ASP A 53 -15.46 -7.37 -11.62
C ASP A 53 -16.09 -7.81 -10.29
N VAL A 54 -15.27 -8.17 -9.29
CA VAL A 54 -15.76 -8.52 -7.95
C VAL A 54 -16.22 -7.30 -7.19
N LEU A 55 -15.50 -6.18 -7.32
CA LEU A 55 -15.80 -4.92 -6.63
C LEU A 55 -16.94 -4.13 -7.26
N ALA A 56 -17.30 -4.43 -8.53
CA ALA A 56 -18.34 -3.69 -9.25
C ALA A 56 -19.70 -3.73 -8.53
N PRO A 57 -20.58 -2.70 -8.78
CA PRO A 57 -20.34 -1.52 -9.63
C PRO A 57 -19.70 -0.34 -8.88
N SER A 58 -19.72 -0.30 -7.56
CA SER A 58 -19.36 0.87 -6.74
C SER A 58 -18.09 0.70 -5.91
N GLY A 59 -17.43 -0.45 -6.01
CA GLY A 59 -16.23 -0.71 -5.23
C GLY A 59 -14.99 0.03 -5.74
N THR A 60 -13.94 0.01 -4.94
CA THR A 60 -12.68 0.70 -5.23
C THR A 60 -11.50 -0.18 -4.86
N LEU A 61 -10.55 -0.31 -5.79
CA LEU A 61 -9.26 -0.92 -5.57
C LEU A 61 -8.22 0.16 -5.23
N LEU A 62 -7.46 -0.07 -4.17
CA LEU A 62 -6.38 0.79 -3.67
C LEU A 62 -5.07 0.00 -3.65
N MET A 63 -3.95 0.61 -4.04
CA MET A 63 -2.61 0.03 -3.88
C MET A 63 -1.60 1.09 -3.48
N TYR A 64 -0.61 0.70 -2.70
CA TYR A 64 0.58 1.52 -2.44
C TYR A 64 1.38 1.69 -3.74
N ALA A 65 1.82 2.91 -4.00
CA ALA A 65 2.51 3.29 -5.22
C ALA A 65 3.57 4.39 -4.99
N GLY A 66 4.33 4.30 -3.90
CA GLY A 66 5.42 5.22 -3.60
C GLY A 66 6.30 5.49 -4.82
N TRP A 67 6.96 6.63 -4.85
CA TRP A 67 7.76 7.02 -6.00
C TRP A 67 9.07 6.22 -6.07
N GLN A 68 9.30 5.54 -7.20
CA GLN A 68 10.49 4.71 -7.43
C GLN A 68 11.80 5.49 -7.33
N ASP A 69 11.79 6.75 -7.70
CA ASP A 69 12.99 7.58 -7.77
C ASP A 69 13.00 8.64 -6.65
N LEU A 70 12.39 8.33 -5.50
CA LEU A 70 12.39 9.20 -4.32
C LEU A 70 13.83 9.41 -3.83
N PRO A 71 14.30 10.67 -3.72
CA PRO A 71 15.68 10.95 -3.30
C PRO A 71 15.79 11.19 -1.78
N ASP A 72 15.29 10.28 -0.95
CA ASP A 72 15.29 10.34 0.52
C ASP A 72 16.68 10.21 1.14
N PHE A 73 17.63 9.65 0.38
CA PHE A 73 19.03 9.43 0.76
C PHE A 73 19.93 10.67 0.61
N LEU A 74 19.43 11.81 0.16
CA LEU A 74 20.28 12.96 -0.17
C LEU A 74 21.13 13.47 0.99
N ALA A 75 20.61 13.40 2.21
CA ALA A 75 21.33 13.86 3.41
C ALA A 75 22.63 13.07 3.67
N GLU A 76 22.76 11.87 3.12
CA GLU A 76 23.92 10.98 3.27
C GLU A 76 25.03 11.29 2.25
N LEU A 77 24.74 12.12 1.25
CA LEU A 77 25.67 12.44 0.17
C LEU A 77 26.59 13.61 0.52
N SER A 78 27.70 13.71 -0.21
CA SER A 78 28.59 14.89 -0.14
C SER A 78 27.85 16.17 -0.60
N PRO A 79 28.24 17.37 -0.12
CA PRO A 79 27.63 18.63 -0.54
C PRO A 79 27.62 18.85 -2.06
N GLU A 80 28.67 18.40 -2.75
CA GLU A 80 28.75 18.48 -4.23
C GLU A 80 27.69 17.60 -4.89
N ALA A 81 27.53 16.36 -4.41
CA ALA A 81 26.52 15.45 -4.91
C ALA A 81 25.10 15.96 -4.60
N GLN A 82 24.85 16.48 -3.39
CA GLN A 82 23.57 17.11 -3.04
C GLN A 82 23.23 18.26 -3.98
N ALA A 83 24.20 19.14 -4.29
CA ALA A 83 24.02 20.25 -5.22
C ALA A 83 23.69 19.75 -6.64
N HIS A 84 24.33 18.66 -7.07
CA HIS A 84 24.07 18.04 -8.38
C HIS A 84 22.63 17.49 -8.46
N TYR A 85 22.20 16.73 -7.44
CA TYR A 85 20.82 16.23 -7.37
C TYR A 85 19.80 17.37 -7.34
N SER A 86 20.04 18.38 -6.49
CA SER A 86 19.14 19.54 -6.38
C SER A 86 18.98 20.31 -7.70
N ALA A 87 20.02 20.34 -8.52
CA ALA A 87 19.99 21.03 -9.82
C ALA A 87 19.34 20.19 -10.95
N HIS A 88 19.40 18.86 -10.87
CA HIS A 88 19.12 18.01 -12.03
C HIS A 88 18.09 16.91 -11.79
N HIS A 89 17.73 16.61 -10.52
CA HIS A 89 16.75 15.56 -10.23
C HIS A 89 15.37 15.93 -10.79
N PRO A 90 14.71 15.04 -11.53
CA PRO A 90 13.35 15.29 -12.02
C PRO A 90 12.38 15.40 -10.83
N PRO A 91 11.38 16.30 -10.89
CA PRO A 91 10.40 16.43 -9.83
C PRO A 91 9.39 15.27 -9.81
N PHE A 92 8.83 15.02 -8.63
CA PHE A 92 7.65 14.18 -8.49
C PHE A 92 6.46 14.78 -9.22
N ASP A 93 5.94 14.04 -10.17
CA ASP A 93 4.67 14.31 -10.85
C ASP A 93 3.78 13.07 -10.68
N PRO A 94 2.64 13.16 -9.96
CA PRO A 94 1.75 12.03 -9.73
C PRO A 94 1.28 11.35 -11.02
N ALA A 95 1.22 12.07 -12.14
CA ALA A 95 0.79 11.54 -13.42
C ALA A 95 1.83 10.60 -14.06
N THR A 96 3.11 10.91 -13.90
CA THR A 96 4.20 10.25 -14.63
C THR A 96 5.17 9.47 -13.75
N ALA A 97 5.33 9.83 -12.47
CA ALA A 97 6.21 9.16 -11.54
C ALA A 97 5.86 7.67 -11.39
N ARG A 98 6.86 6.80 -11.56
CA ARG A 98 6.66 5.34 -11.48
C ARG A 98 6.44 4.89 -10.06
N ALA A 99 5.63 3.85 -9.90
CA ALA A 99 5.46 3.18 -8.61
C ALA A 99 6.71 2.36 -8.26
N VAL A 100 7.01 2.24 -6.97
CA VAL A 100 8.10 1.38 -6.45
C VAL A 100 7.91 -0.05 -6.93
N ARG A 101 8.93 -0.61 -7.57
CA ARG A 101 8.89 -1.94 -8.22
C ARG A 101 8.80 -3.08 -7.20
N ASP A 102 9.45 -2.93 -6.07
CA ASP A 102 9.58 -3.99 -5.06
C ASP A 102 8.28 -4.28 -4.31
N ASN A 103 7.32 -3.37 -4.37
CA ASN A 103 6.03 -3.51 -3.71
C ASN A 103 4.94 -4.20 -4.56
N SER A 104 5.17 -4.48 -5.78
CA SER A 104 4.39 -5.26 -6.75
C SER A 104 4.31 -4.56 -8.10
N VAL A 105 4.55 -5.29 -9.16
CA VAL A 105 4.34 -4.79 -10.52
C VAL A 105 2.88 -4.37 -10.77
N LEU A 106 1.91 -4.93 -10.04
CA LEU A 106 0.49 -4.57 -10.17
C LEU A 106 0.21 -3.12 -9.79
N ALA A 107 1.01 -2.51 -8.90
CA ALA A 107 0.85 -1.10 -8.57
C ALA A 107 1.08 -0.21 -9.80
N GLU A 108 2.10 -0.50 -10.61
CA GLU A 108 2.36 0.23 -11.85
C GLU A 108 1.29 -0.06 -12.93
N PHE A 109 0.81 -1.30 -13.02
CA PHE A 109 -0.31 -1.65 -13.90
C PHE A 109 -1.59 -0.91 -13.52
N LEU A 110 -1.90 -0.83 -12.22
CA LEU A 110 -3.06 -0.07 -11.73
C LEU A 110 -2.87 1.41 -11.97
N ARG A 111 -1.67 1.97 -11.69
CA ARG A 111 -1.35 3.38 -11.88
C ARG A 111 -1.65 3.85 -13.32
N THR A 112 -1.31 3.02 -14.29
CA THR A 112 -1.52 3.31 -15.72
C THR A 112 -2.90 2.89 -16.23
N TRP A 113 -3.74 2.28 -15.39
CA TRP A 113 -5.08 1.85 -15.81
C TRP A 113 -6.02 3.05 -15.97
N PRO A 114 -6.82 3.12 -17.07
CA PRO A 114 -7.74 4.24 -17.29
C PRO A 114 -8.67 4.49 -16.10
N GLY A 115 -8.77 5.75 -15.69
CA GLY A 115 -9.61 6.19 -14.57
C GLY A 115 -8.99 5.99 -13.18
N THR A 116 -7.73 5.57 -13.10
CA THR A 116 -6.99 5.54 -11.83
C THR A 116 -6.60 6.94 -11.39
N ARG A 117 -6.68 7.20 -10.09
CA ARG A 117 -6.20 8.39 -9.39
C ARG A 117 -4.99 8.04 -8.55
N ARG A 118 -4.03 8.97 -8.43
CA ARG A 118 -2.88 8.86 -7.53
C ARG A 118 -2.85 10.02 -6.56
N SER A 119 -2.50 9.76 -5.31
CA SER A 119 -2.30 10.80 -4.30
C SER A 119 -0.96 11.51 -4.47
N GLU A 120 -0.86 12.74 -3.92
CA GLU A 120 0.27 13.64 -4.19
C GLU A 120 1.46 13.48 -3.25
N ASN A 121 1.41 12.60 -2.24
CA ASN A 121 2.57 12.32 -1.41
C ASN A 121 3.55 11.43 -2.17
N PRO A 122 4.85 11.77 -2.31
CA PRO A 122 5.78 10.99 -3.12
C PRO A 122 6.16 9.64 -2.50
N GLU A 123 6.40 9.58 -1.20
CA GLU A 123 6.76 8.36 -0.50
C GLU A 123 5.55 7.46 -0.27
N ALA A 124 4.53 7.99 0.40
CA ALA A 124 3.34 7.25 0.80
C ALA A 124 2.23 7.24 -0.25
N SER A 125 2.51 7.62 -1.52
CA SER A 125 1.45 7.72 -2.51
C SER A 125 0.69 6.41 -2.72
N MET A 126 -0.61 6.56 -2.91
CA MET A 126 -1.52 5.47 -3.23
C MET A 126 -2.17 5.71 -4.59
N VAL A 127 -2.41 4.62 -5.31
CA VAL A 127 -3.23 4.63 -6.52
C VAL A 127 -4.55 3.95 -6.26
N ALA A 128 -5.63 4.57 -6.72
CA ALA A 128 -6.98 4.05 -6.52
C ALA A 128 -7.81 4.09 -7.80
N ARG A 129 -8.64 3.08 -8.02
CA ARG A 129 -9.61 3.01 -9.12
C ARG A 129 -10.94 2.51 -8.63
N GLY A 130 -12.01 3.24 -8.93
CA GLY A 130 -13.39 2.93 -8.55
C GLY A 130 -14.11 4.16 -8.03
N ALA A 131 -15.31 3.95 -7.46
CA ALA A 131 -16.21 5.05 -7.10
C ALA A 131 -15.64 5.99 -6.03
N GLN A 132 -14.78 5.48 -5.13
CA GLN A 132 -14.16 6.27 -4.06
C GLN A 132 -12.71 6.67 -4.36
N ALA A 133 -12.21 6.47 -5.59
CA ALA A 133 -10.82 6.75 -5.92
C ALA A 133 -10.40 8.19 -5.59
N GLU A 134 -11.20 9.17 -5.99
CA GLU A 134 -10.96 10.58 -5.72
C GLU A 134 -10.95 10.87 -4.20
N SER A 135 -11.96 10.42 -3.47
CA SER A 135 -12.05 10.67 -2.03
C SER A 135 -10.93 10.01 -1.23
N LEU A 136 -10.40 8.88 -1.70
CA LEU A 136 -9.28 8.20 -1.05
C LEU A 136 -7.94 8.89 -1.30
N THR A 137 -7.73 9.47 -2.49
CA THR A 137 -6.41 9.97 -2.91
C THR A 137 -6.22 11.48 -2.81
N ARG A 138 -7.30 12.27 -2.77
CA ARG A 138 -7.20 13.74 -2.68
C ARG A 138 -6.58 14.20 -1.36
N ASP A 139 -6.02 15.39 -1.35
CA ASP A 139 -5.53 16.08 -0.14
C ASP A 139 -4.68 15.16 0.77
N HIS A 140 -3.78 14.40 0.18
CA HIS A 140 -2.85 13.55 0.92
C HIS A 140 -1.77 14.43 1.54
N PRO A 141 -1.64 14.51 2.89
CA PRO A 141 -0.64 15.33 3.53
C PRO A 141 0.77 14.96 3.05
N LEU A 142 1.64 15.96 2.91
CA LEU A 142 3.05 15.75 2.59
C LEU A 142 3.80 15.23 3.82
N ASP A 143 3.54 15.83 4.97
CA ASP A 143 4.09 15.39 6.24
C ASP A 143 3.26 14.25 6.81
N TYR A 144 3.92 13.29 7.47
CA TYR A 144 3.28 12.14 8.11
C TYR A 144 2.35 11.38 7.16
N GLY A 145 2.91 10.99 6.01
CA GLY A 145 2.17 10.45 4.87
C GLY A 145 1.29 9.23 5.14
N TYR A 146 1.55 8.47 6.21
CA TYR A 146 0.72 7.34 6.67
C TYR A 146 -0.21 7.71 7.83
N GLY A 147 -0.18 8.96 8.29
CA GLY A 147 -0.91 9.46 9.44
C GLY A 147 -2.37 9.84 9.17
N VAL A 148 -2.86 10.76 9.99
CA VAL A 148 -4.21 11.31 9.88
C VAL A 148 -4.35 12.07 8.55
N GLY A 149 -5.45 11.84 7.82
CA GLY A 149 -5.70 12.44 6.50
C GLY A 149 -5.10 11.64 5.34
N SER A 150 -4.31 10.61 5.60
CA SER A 150 -3.78 9.72 4.56
C SER A 150 -4.86 8.87 3.89
N PRO A 151 -4.59 8.30 2.71
CA PRO A 151 -5.44 7.29 2.10
C PRO A 151 -5.69 6.07 2.99
N LEU A 152 -4.75 5.72 3.89
CA LEU A 152 -4.91 4.62 4.85
C LEU A 152 -5.94 4.96 5.93
N ALA A 153 -5.91 6.18 6.47
CA ALA A 153 -6.94 6.66 7.40
C ALA A 153 -8.34 6.62 6.75
N ARG A 154 -8.42 6.97 5.48
CA ARG A 154 -9.68 6.93 4.71
C ARG A 154 -10.12 5.50 4.39
N LEU A 155 -9.18 4.56 4.15
CA LEU A 155 -9.48 3.13 4.03
C LEU A 155 -10.13 2.60 5.32
N VAL A 156 -9.57 2.96 6.48
CA VAL A 156 -10.12 2.60 7.79
C VAL A 156 -11.52 3.19 7.98
N ALA A 157 -11.69 4.49 7.68
CA ALA A 157 -12.99 5.17 7.79
C ALA A 157 -14.06 4.57 6.85
N ALA A 158 -13.66 4.13 5.67
CA ALA A 158 -14.51 3.44 4.71
C ALA A 158 -14.82 1.99 5.09
N ARG A 159 -14.31 1.48 6.23
CA ARG A 159 -14.39 0.06 6.62
C ARG A 159 -13.92 -0.87 5.50
N GLY A 160 -12.81 -0.48 4.87
CA GLY A 160 -12.23 -1.24 3.77
C GLY A 160 -11.57 -2.53 4.23
N GLN A 161 -11.12 -3.30 3.26
CA GLN A 161 -10.43 -4.57 3.48
C GLN A 161 -8.98 -4.46 2.98
N VAL A 162 -8.06 -5.23 3.57
CA VAL A 162 -6.70 -5.43 3.06
C VAL A 162 -6.58 -6.86 2.54
N LEU A 163 -6.21 -6.99 1.29
CA LEU A 163 -6.04 -8.27 0.59
C LEU A 163 -4.56 -8.53 0.32
N LEU A 164 -4.02 -9.58 0.96
CA LEU A 164 -2.69 -10.10 0.69
C LEU A 164 -2.80 -11.26 -0.29
N LEU A 165 -2.67 -10.99 -1.59
CA LEU A 165 -2.76 -11.97 -2.66
C LEU A 165 -1.37 -12.61 -2.90
N GLY A 166 -1.05 -13.67 -2.18
CA GLY A 166 0.26 -14.31 -2.25
C GLY A 166 1.41 -13.44 -1.75
N SER A 167 1.10 -12.35 -1.07
CA SER A 167 2.08 -11.45 -0.45
C SER A 167 2.36 -11.88 0.98
N PRO A 168 3.59 -11.73 1.48
CA PRO A 168 3.93 -11.99 2.88
C PRO A 168 3.16 -11.08 3.84
N LEU A 169 3.06 -11.50 5.10
CA LEU A 169 2.29 -10.76 6.13
C LEU A 169 2.99 -9.47 6.57
N ASP A 170 4.29 -9.35 6.34
CA ASP A 170 5.09 -8.14 6.62
C ASP A 170 4.80 -6.98 5.66
N ARG A 171 4.06 -7.22 4.57
CA ARG A 171 3.79 -6.21 3.54
C ARG A 171 2.52 -5.40 3.77
N VAL A 172 1.92 -5.46 4.94
CA VAL A 172 0.69 -4.73 5.27
C VAL A 172 0.99 -3.26 5.55
N THR A 173 1.08 -2.43 4.51
CA THR A 173 1.34 -0.97 4.63
C THR A 173 0.35 -0.26 5.57
N LEU A 174 -0.86 -0.79 5.77
CA LEU A 174 -1.83 -0.25 6.73
C LEU A 174 -1.27 -0.15 8.16
N LEU A 175 -0.30 -0.99 8.52
CA LEU A 175 0.28 -0.98 9.87
C LEU A 175 1.11 0.26 10.14
N HIS A 176 1.69 0.93 9.13
CA HIS A 176 2.30 2.25 9.31
C HIS A 176 1.28 3.29 9.79
N HIS A 177 0.01 3.17 9.36
CA HIS A 177 -1.05 4.00 9.94
C HIS A 177 -1.30 3.68 11.41
N ALA A 178 -1.30 2.40 11.80
CA ALA A 178 -1.43 2.02 13.20
C ALA A 178 -0.24 2.53 14.04
N GLU A 179 1.00 2.48 13.51
CA GLU A 179 2.19 3.07 14.15
C GLU A 179 2.05 4.58 14.33
N SER A 180 1.50 5.27 13.33
CA SER A 180 1.26 6.72 13.44
C SER A 180 0.27 7.08 14.54
N LEU A 181 -0.73 6.24 14.80
CA LEU A 181 -1.77 6.44 15.82
C LEU A 181 -1.32 6.00 17.22
N ALA A 182 -0.55 4.92 17.32
CA ALA A 182 -0.13 4.34 18.59
C ALA A 182 0.72 5.33 19.40
N ARG A 183 0.51 5.39 20.71
CA ARG A 183 1.34 6.15 21.66
C ARG A 183 2.54 5.31 22.03
N LEU A 184 3.66 5.51 21.34
CA LEU A 184 4.91 4.79 21.55
C LEU A 184 5.89 5.66 22.35
N ARG A 185 6.76 5.01 23.17
CA ARG A 185 7.82 5.72 23.92
C ARG A 185 8.77 6.47 22.99
N HIS A 186 9.06 5.89 21.86
CA HIS A 186 9.94 6.45 20.84
C HIS A 186 9.28 6.35 19.48
N LYS A 187 9.21 7.47 18.77
CA LYS A 187 8.90 7.55 17.35
C LYS A 187 10.02 8.35 16.71
N ASN A 188 10.77 7.72 15.85
CA ASN A 188 11.79 8.41 15.09
C ASN A 188 11.11 9.30 14.05
N VAL A 189 11.43 10.58 14.06
CA VAL A 189 11.01 11.54 13.05
C VAL A 189 12.18 11.80 12.14
N ILE A 190 11.96 11.69 10.85
CA ILE A 190 12.93 11.97 9.81
C ILE A 190 12.56 13.25 9.07
N HIS A 191 13.57 13.94 8.57
CA HIS A 191 13.41 15.14 7.77
C HIS A 191 14.21 14.97 6.48
N TYR A 192 13.56 15.15 5.38
CA TYR A 192 14.20 15.13 4.07
C TYR A 192 13.60 16.18 3.15
N THR A 193 14.17 16.39 1.98
CA THR A 193 13.60 17.26 0.96
C THR A 193 13.24 16.47 -0.27
N CYS A 194 12.14 16.82 -0.90
CA CYS A 194 11.65 16.17 -2.09
C CYS A 194 11.31 17.18 -3.19
N PRO A 195 11.68 16.93 -4.46
CA PRO A 195 11.34 17.80 -5.57
C PRO A 195 9.93 17.51 -6.09
N PHE A 196 9.11 18.54 -6.21
CA PHE A 196 7.75 18.49 -6.72
C PHE A 196 7.62 19.29 -8.02
N LEU A 197 6.79 18.81 -8.93
CA LEU A 197 6.36 19.60 -10.08
C LEU A 197 5.23 20.53 -9.63
N ARG A 198 5.48 21.85 -9.60
CA ARG A 198 4.47 22.88 -9.29
C ARG A 198 4.51 23.95 -10.38
N ASP A 199 3.38 24.15 -11.06
CA ASP A 199 3.24 25.15 -12.13
C ASP A 199 4.34 25.04 -13.21
N GLY A 200 4.69 23.81 -13.60
CA GLY A 200 5.72 23.52 -14.58
C GLY A 200 7.17 23.73 -14.13
N ARG A 201 7.38 23.91 -12.82
CA ARG A 201 8.71 24.12 -12.22
C ARG A 201 9.00 23.08 -11.15
N THR A 202 10.27 22.75 -10.98
CA THR A 202 10.74 21.94 -9.84
C THR A 202 10.83 22.82 -8.59
N VAL A 203 10.11 22.40 -7.54
CA VAL A 203 10.15 23.05 -6.22
C VAL A 203 10.54 21.99 -5.19
N TRP A 204 11.64 22.20 -4.49
CA TRP A 204 12.06 21.34 -3.39
C TRP A 204 11.30 21.74 -2.11
N LEU A 205 10.57 20.79 -1.52
CA LEU A 205 9.82 21.00 -0.29
C LEU A 205 10.41 20.14 0.83
N PRO A 206 10.50 20.68 2.05
CA PRO A 206 10.84 19.89 3.22
C PRO A 206 9.67 18.97 3.56
N ILE A 207 9.99 17.77 4.01
CA ILE A 207 9.05 16.75 4.49
C ILE A 207 9.48 16.33 5.89
N GLU A 208 8.51 16.25 6.78
CA GLU A 208 8.66 15.64 8.10
C GLU A 208 7.80 14.38 8.15
N ASP A 209 8.40 13.23 8.45
CA ASP A 209 7.65 11.97 8.51
C ASP A 209 8.19 11.05 9.61
N LEU A 210 7.41 10.03 9.94
CA LEU A 210 7.90 8.94 10.77
C LEU A 210 8.84 8.07 9.95
N ASP A 211 9.94 7.67 10.55
CA ASP A 211 10.80 6.66 9.98
C ASP A 211 10.04 5.34 9.87
N THR A 212 9.75 4.93 8.63
CA THR A 212 9.09 3.67 8.29
C THR A 212 10.06 2.63 7.76
N GLY A 213 11.34 2.98 7.70
CA GLY A 213 12.43 2.05 7.43
C GLY A 213 12.44 0.94 8.47
N ASP A 214 13.39 0.04 8.42
CA ASP A 214 13.53 -1.05 9.39
C ASP A 214 14.33 -0.59 10.63
N PRO A 215 13.73 0.15 11.56
CA PRO A 215 14.39 0.54 12.79
C PRO A 215 14.03 -0.40 13.94
N HIS A 216 13.20 -1.42 13.68
CA HIS A 216 12.58 -2.14 14.75
C HIS A 216 13.11 -3.57 14.82
N ASP A 217 14.32 -3.74 15.35
CA ASP A 217 14.71 -5.01 16.00
C ASP A 217 13.69 -5.46 17.06
N ALA A 218 12.67 -4.61 17.32
CA ALA A 218 11.70 -4.83 18.38
C ALA A 218 10.46 -5.63 17.95
N TYR A 219 10.01 -5.52 16.71
CA TYR A 219 8.85 -6.26 16.16
C TYR A 219 8.82 -6.22 14.63
N THR A 220 8.05 -7.13 14.05
CA THR A 220 7.76 -7.17 12.61
C THR A 220 6.25 -7.05 12.37
N PHE A 221 5.85 -6.58 11.19
CA PHE A 221 4.44 -6.59 10.80
C PHE A 221 3.87 -8.02 10.72
N GLU A 222 4.72 -9.00 10.39
CA GLU A 222 4.33 -10.41 10.43
C GLU A 222 3.87 -10.85 11.81
N GLU A 223 4.56 -10.42 12.89
CA GLU A 223 4.16 -10.73 14.28
C GLU A 223 2.80 -10.13 14.62
N ILE A 224 2.54 -8.88 14.25
CA ILE A 224 1.26 -8.21 14.49
C ILE A 224 0.13 -8.93 13.75
N VAL A 225 0.30 -9.16 12.44
CA VAL A 225 -0.71 -9.83 11.62
C VAL A 225 -0.87 -11.29 12.05
N GLY A 226 0.22 -11.96 12.39
CA GLY A 226 0.20 -13.33 12.92
C GLY A 226 -0.61 -13.45 14.21
N ALA A 227 -0.39 -12.53 15.15
CA ALA A 227 -1.15 -12.46 16.40
C ALA A 227 -2.64 -12.16 16.14
N TYR A 228 -2.95 -11.25 15.22
CA TYR A 228 -4.33 -10.96 14.82
C TYR A 228 -5.04 -12.20 14.25
N LEU A 229 -4.38 -12.92 13.36
CA LEU A 229 -4.92 -14.13 12.74
C LEU A 229 -5.05 -15.30 13.73
N ALA A 230 -4.17 -15.39 14.74
CA ALA A 230 -4.24 -16.40 15.78
C ALA A 230 -5.50 -16.25 16.68
N LEU A 231 -6.09 -15.06 16.74
CA LEU A 231 -7.38 -14.81 17.40
C LEU A 231 -8.59 -15.23 16.54
N GLY A 232 -8.38 -15.88 15.39
CA GLY A 232 -9.44 -16.23 14.46
C GLY A 232 -10.01 -15.04 13.67
N ARG A 233 -9.33 -13.89 13.70
CA ARG A 233 -9.69 -12.70 12.91
C ARG A 233 -9.08 -12.77 11.52
N GLY A 234 -9.72 -12.12 10.55
CA GLY A 234 -9.34 -12.23 9.14
C GLY A 234 -9.75 -13.57 8.52
N ARG A 235 -9.50 -13.70 7.24
CA ARG A 235 -9.84 -14.90 6.45
C ARG A 235 -8.62 -15.37 5.68
N ARG A 236 -8.46 -16.68 5.59
CA ARG A 236 -7.43 -17.32 4.78
C ARG A 236 -8.09 -18.14 3.68
N GLY A 237 -7.49 -18.17 2.50
CA GLY A 237 -7.96 -18.97 1.38
C GLY A 237 -6.94 -19.01 0.26
N ARG A 238 -7.40 -19.38 -0.92
CA ARG A 238 -6.59 -19.40 -2.14
C ARG A 238 -7.27 -18.59 -3.23
N VAL A 239 -6.44 -17.91 -4.03
CA VAL A 239 -6.87 -17.27 -5.28
C VAL A 239 -5.86 -17.70 -6.34
N GLY A 240 -6.30 -18.52 -7.27
CA GLY A 240 -5.37 -19.30 -8.09
C GLY A 240 -4.48 -20.18 -7.22
N ASP A 241 -3.16 -20.14 -7.44
CA ASP A 241 -2.17 -20.83 -6.61
C ASP A 241 -1.79 -20.05 -5.34
N ALA A 242 -2.13 -18.76 -5.25
CA ALA A 242 -1.70 -17.89 -4.16
C ALA A 242 -2.40 -18.22 -2.84
N ASN A 243 -1.64 -18.47 -1.78
CA ASN A 243 -2.15 -18.38 -0.43
C ASN A 243 -2.52 -16.91 -0.17
N THR A 244 -3.75 -16.69 0.24
CA THR A 244 -4.33 -15.35 0.29
C THR A 244 -4.95 -15.08 1.65
N VAL A 245 -4.76 -13.85 2.14
CA VAL A 245 -5.31 -13.39 3.41
C VAL A 245 -6.15 -12.14 3.17
N LEU A 246 -7.33 -12.08 3.78
CA LEU A 246 -8.22 -10.93 3.76
C LEU A 246 -8.44 -10.45 5.18
N LEU A 247 -8.17 -9.17 5.42
CA LEU A 247 -8.22 -8.52 6.73
C LEU A 247 -9.22 -7.36 6.69
N ASP A 248 -9.91 -7.11 7.79
CA ASP A 248 -10.69 -5.88 8.00
C ASP A 248 -9.74 -4.76 8.40
N ALA A 249 -9.76 -3.64 7.68
CA ALA A 249 -8.81 -2.55 7.90
C ALA A 249 -9.02 -1.86 9.25
N ALA A 250 -10.26 -1.65 9.67
CA ALA A 250 -10.56 -0.95 10.92
C ALA A 250 -10.26 -1.83 12.14
N ASP A 251 -10.65 -3.10 12.08
CA ASP A 251 -10.40 -4.05 13.16
C ASP A 251 -8.90 -4.34 13.32
N LEU A 252 -8.18 -4.52 12.21
CA LEU A 252 -6.71 -4.70 12.24
C LEU A 252 -6.01 -3.47 12.81
N THR A 253 -6.39 -2.26 12.40
CA THR A 253 -5.79 -1.02 12.91
C THR A 253 -6.00 -0.90 14.41
N THR A 254 -7.23 -1.12 14.89
CA THR A 254 -7.55 -1.09 16.33
C THR A 254 -6.74 -2.11 17.11
N PHE A 255 -6.64 -3.34 16.59
CA PHE A 255 -5.83 -4.38 17.19
C PHE A 255 -4.35 -4.02 17.23
N ALA A 256 -3.81 -3.53 16.11
CA ALA A 256 -2.39 -3.20 15.99
C ALA A 256 -1.98 -2.05 16.92
N VAL A 257 -2.81 -0.99 17.04
CA VAL A 257 -2.57 0.09 18.00
C VAL A 257 -2.50 -0.46 19.43
N ALA A 258 -3.48 -1.27 19.85
CA ALA A 258 -3.48 -1.86 21.17
C ALA A 258 -2.29 -2.81 21.39
N TRP A 259 -1.91 -3.59 20.38
CA TRP A 259 -0.77 -4.50 20.43
C TRP A 259 0.56 -3.75 20.59
N LEU A 260 0.72 -2.64 19.87
CA LEU A 260 1.90 -1.78 19.92
C LEU A 260 2.00 -1.04 21.26
N GLU A 261 0.91 -0.41 21.72
CA GLU A 261 0.88 0.34 22.98
C GLU A 261 1.11 -0.57 24.20
N ALA A 262 0.62 -1.81 24.17
CA ALA A 262 0.84 -2.77 25.25
C ALA A 262 2.32 -3.20 25.42
N ARG A 263 3.13 -3.09 24.36
CA ARG A 263 4.54 -3.52 24.35
C ARG A 263 5.52 -2.36 24.38
N PHE A 264 5.20 -1.28 23.69
CA PHE A 264 6.09 -0.17 23.41
C PHE A 264 5.51 1.18 23.82
N GLY A 265 4.35 1.20 24.45
CA GLY A 265 3.73 2.41 25.00
C GLY A 265 4.54 2.99 26.17
N PRO A 266 4.30 4.26 26.55
CA PRO A 266 4.90 4.87 27.73
C PRO A 266 4.53 4.07 28.99
N ASP A 267 5.41 4.07 29.97
CA ASP A 267 5.13 3.46 31.28
C ASP A 267 3.89 4.12 31.89
N GLN A 268 2.97 3.32 32.43
CA GLN A 268 1.78 3.80 33.13
C GLN A 268 2.14 4.38 34.49
#